data_28e07ef6196cb75fcbd09316b55969b1
#
_entry.id   28e07ef6196cb75fcbd09316b55969b1
#
_cell.length_a   1.000
_cell.length_b   1.000
_cell.length_c   1.000
_cell.angle_alpha   90.00
_cell.angle_beta   90.00
_cell.angle_gamma   90.00
#
_symmetry.space_group_name_H-M   'P 1'
#
loop_
_entity.id
_entity.type
_entity.pdbx_description
1 polymer ?
#
loop_
_entity_poly.entity_id
_entity_poly.type
_entity_poly.pdbx_seq_one_letter_code
_entity_poly.pdbx_strand_id
1 'polypeptide(L)'
;ASSASSAPVPAPARPRLGEQLLRRKPLEAFAREAEASDARGLRRTLGVWHLTAISIGATLGTGILVVLGTAVPLAGPAVFLAFVLAGVAALLSALSYAEMAGSVPVSGSSYSYAYATLGEGVAWVCGWCLVLEYAVSVAAVAVGAGQYVDEALRVFGLSLPDVVAGPPAEGGVLNLPAAALVLLATLVLVPGAREGAWVNTVLVVVKVGLLVFFVAVAFTAFSAGNFEPLAPMGAAGVSAAASRLFFSYIGFDAASTAGEEARDAKRDLPRAIVASIVIITVLYILVAVAAVGARPWQDFTDGEATLVTIVADITGQPWVAFLFAVTAVAAIASVVLTVLYGQTRIFLSMARDGLVPSVLGRISPRTRTPVAGTLIVGGAVAVTAAFIPLGALADATSIGTLFAFALVNLAVIWLRRNRPELERTFRVPLYPVVPLLGFATCVLLMVTLGGTTWAAFAVWMGVGVAVYALYGRRHSLVARG
;
A
#
# COMPACT_ATOMS: atom_id res chain seq x y z
N ALA A 1 24.77 28.80 -56.03
CA ALA A 1 23.95 28.22 -54.94
C ALA A 1 24.88 27.35 -54.09
N SER A 2 25.29 27.90 -52.97
CA SER A 2 26.18 27.22 -51.98
C SER A 2 25.33 26.43 -51.02
N SER A 3 25.40 25.10 -51.10
CA SER A 3 24.81 24.19 -50.10
C SER A 3 25.68 24.19 -48.84
N ALA A 4 25.25 24.95 -47.83
CA ALA A 4 25.85 24.87 -46.51
C ALA A 4 25.50 23.49 -45.90
N SER A 5 26.47 22.60 -45.83
CA SER A 5 26.41 21.35 -45.06
C SER A 5 26.31 21.68 -43.60
N SER A 6 25.15 21.50 -43.01
CA SER A 6 24.96 21.55 -41.55
C SER A 6 25.68 20.37 -40.92
N ALA A 7 26.79 20.62 -40.23
CA ALA A 7 27.44 19.60 -39.41
C ALA A 7 26.47 19.07 -38.36
N PRO A 8 26.44 17.75 -38.09
CA PRO A 8 25.55 17.21 -37.05
C PRO A 8 25.96 17.81 -35.68
N VAL A 9 24.98 18.38 -35.00
CA VAL A 9 25.14 18.86 -33.62
C VAL A 9 25.62 17.68 -32.75
N PRO A 10 26.78 17.76 -32.09
CA PRO A 10 27.27 16.67 -31.25
C PRO A 10 26.25 16.33 -30.18
N ALA A 11 25.92 15.04 -30.04
CA ALA A 11 25.05 14.57 -29.01
C ALA A 11 25.56 15.04 -27.61
N PRO A 12 24.71 15.56 -26.73
CA PRO A 12 25.14 16.08 -25.43
C PRO A 12 25.89 14.98 -24.67
N ALA A 13 27.03 15.36 -24.08
CA ALA A 13 27.85 14.45 -23.27
C ALA A 13 27.00 13.88 -22.12
N ARG A 14 27.09 12.57 -21.90
CA ARG A 14 26.34 11.94 -20.80
C ARG A 14 26.78 12.53 -19.47
N PRO A 15 25.82 12.95 -18.59
CA PRO A 15 26.16 13.52 -17.30
C PRO A 15 26.93 12.52 -16.44
N ARG A 16 27.78 13.03 -15.56
CA ARG A 16 28.47 12.20 -14.54
C ARG A 16 27.42 11.54 -13.65
N LEU A 17 27.71 10.33 -13.15
CA LEU A 17 26.74 9.55 -12.34
C LEU A 17 26.18 10.36 -11.17
N GLY A 18 27.03 11.09 -10.44
CA GLY A 18 26.59 11.93 -9.30
C GLY A 18 25.64 13.05 -9.71
N GLU A 19 25.90 13.70 -10.86
CA GLU A 19 25.03 14.76 -11.40
C GLU A 19 23.67 14.17 -11.82
N GLN A 20 23.65 13.01 -12.42
CA GLN A 20 22.43 12.32 -12.81
C GLN A 20 21.59 11.90 -11.60
N LEU A 21 22.21 11.31 -10.57
CA LEU A 21 21.49 10.87 -9.35
C LEU A 21 20.85 12.02 -8.58
N LEU A 22 21.45 13.23 -8.62
CA LEU A 22 20.95 14.42 -7.96
C LEU A 22 20.03 15.28 -8.83
N ARG A 23 19.86 14.93 -10.10
CA ARG A 23 19.00 15.67 -11.03
C ARG A 23 17.55 15.53 -10.64
N ARG A 24 16.84 16.64 -10.56
CA ARG A 24 15.44 16.74 -10.18
C ARG A 24 14.58 16.98 -11.40
N LYS A 25 13.40 16.41 -11.41
CA LYS A 25 12.39 16.69 -12.43
C LYS A 25 11.74 18.05 -12.11
N PRO A 26 11.74 19.01 -13.04
CA PRO A 26 11.14 20.33 -12.81
C PRO A 26 9.62 20.22 -12.52
N LEU A 27 9.10 21.08 -11.65
CA LEU A 27 7.66 21.07 -11.31
C LEU A 27 6.79 21.39 -12.54
N GLU A 28 7.30 22.21 -13.46
CA GLU A 28 6.66 22.55 -14.72
C GLU A 28 6.51 21.33 -15.65
N ALA A 29 7.42 20.35 -15.54
CA ALA A 29 7.28 19.10 -16.29
C ALA A 29 6.11 18.26 -15.79
N PHE A 30 5.91 18.20 -14.46
CA PHE A 30 4.74 17.56 -13.87
C PHE A 30 3.44 18.28 -14.23
N ALA A 31 3.44 19.62 -14.24
CA ALA A 31 2.27 20.40 -14.65
C ALA A 31 1.89 20.12 -16.11
N ARG A 32 2.86 20.07 -17.01
CA ARG A 32 2.63 19.70 -18.43
C ARG A 32 2.12 18.27 -18.59
N GLU A 33 2.59 17.34 -17.77
CA GLU A 33 2.09 15.96 -17.78
C GLU A 33 0.63 15.89 -17.31
N ALA A 34 0.26 16.65 -16.27
CA ALA A 34 -1.11 16.76 -15.80
C ALA A 34 -2.03 17.38 -16.85
N GLU A 35 -1.61 18.46 -17.52
CA GLU A 35 -2.34 19.09 -18.63
C GLU A 35 -2.50 18.14 -19.83
N ALA A 36 -1.45 17.37 -20.17
CA ALA A 36 -1.53 16.36 -21.21
C ALA A 36 -2.47 15.20 -20.83
N SER A 37 -2.65 14.92 -19.55
CA SER A 37 -3.61 13.94 -19.03
C SER A 37 -5.05 14.49 -19.10
N ASP A 38 -5.26 15.77 -18.79
CA ASP A 38 -6.55 16.47 -18.98
C ASP A 38 -6.98 16.44 -20.45
N ALA A 39 -6.06 16.71 -21.38
CA ALA A 39 -6.31 16.64 -22.83
C ALA A 39 -6.68 15.21 -23.31
N ARG A 40 -6.34 14.17 -22.54
CA ARG A 40 -6.72 12.75 -22.80
C ARG A 40 -8.06 12.37 -22.19
N GLY A 41 -8.79 13.30 -21.57
CA GLY A 41 -10.17 13.12 -21.10
C GLY A 41 -10.34 12.57 -19.69
N LEU A 42 -9.34 12.75 -18.80
CA LEU A 42 -9.54 12.54 -17.37
C LEU A 42 -10.45 13.65 -16.83
N ARG A 43 -11.63 13.28 -16.31
CA ARG A 43 -12.56 14.24 -15.73
C ARG A 43 -12.22 14.45 -14.25
N ARG A 44 -12.05 15.69 -13.81
CA ARG A 44 -11.90 16.10 -12.42
C ARG A 44 -13.26 16.01 -11.70
N THR A 45 -13.60 14.83 -11.22
CA THR A 45 -14.90 14.56 -10.60
C THR A 45 -14.82 14.22 -9.12
N LEU A 46 -13.62 13.82 -8.62
CA LEU A 46 -13.44 13.32 -7.26
C LEU A 46 -13.35 14.47 -6.26
N GLY A 47 -14.29 14.55 -5.33
CA GLY A 47 -14.22 15.42 -4.15
C GLY A 47 -13.58 14.71 -2.96
N VAL A 48 -13.43 15.43 -1.83
CA VAL A 48 -12.74 14.96 -0.61
C VAL A 48 -13.26 13.59 -0.12
N TRP A 49 -14.58 13.38 -0.12
CA TRP A 49 -15.18 12.12 0.37
C TRP A 49 -14.88 10.93 -0.53
N HIS A 50 -14.85 11.12 -1.85
CA HIS A 50 -14.46 10.07 -2.77
C HIS A 50 -12.98 9.70 -2.62
N LEU A 51 -12.11 10.69 -2.44
CA LEU A 51 -10.69 10.48 -2.19
C LEU A 51 -10.45 9.79 -0.84
N THR A 52 -11.19 10.18 0.21
CA THR A 52 -11.17 9.50 1.51
C THR A 52 -11.63 8.05 1.38
N ALA A 53 -12.70 7.79 0.61
CA ALA A 53 -13.17 6.44 0.34
C ALA A 53 -12.13 5.62 -0.45
N ILE A 54 -11.40 6.21 -1.39
CA ILE A 54 -10.31 5.53 -2.11
C ILE A 54 -9.20 5.11 -1.12
N SER A 55 -8.76 6.00 -0.23
CA SER A 55 -7.76 5.69 0.80
C SER A 55 -8.26 4.60 1.76
N ILE A 56 -9.46 4.75 2.31
CA ILE A 56 -10.05 3.74 3.22
C ILE A 56 -10.21 2.41 2.48
N GLY A 57 -10.70 2.45 1.23
CA GLY A 57 -10.93 1.26 0.42
C GLY A 57 -9.66 0.48 0.10
N ALA A 58 -8.55 1.17 -0.14
CA ALA A 58 -7.24 0.55 -0.37
C ALA A 58 -6.61 0.01 0.92
N THR A 59 -6.89 0.63 2.07
CA THR A 59 -6.28 0.28 3.36
C THR A 59 -7.06 -0.81 4.10
N LEU A 60 -8.41 -0.77 4.08
CA LEU A 60 -9.24 -1.79 4.74
C LEU A 60 -9.23 -3.11 3.96
N GLY A 61 -8.35 -4.01 4.36
CA GLY A 61 -8.18 -5.33 3.75
C GLY A 61 -7.69 -6.36 4.76
N THR A 62 -6.86 -7.27 4.31
CA THR A 62 -6.29 -8.37 5.10
C THR A 62 -5.56 -7.91 6.36
N GLY A 63 -5.04 -6.69 6.38
CA GLY A 63 -4.32 -6.17 7.53
C GLY A 63 -5.11 -6.28 8.84
N ILE A 64 -6.34 -5.80 8.88
CA ILE A 64 -7.18 -5.91 10.08
C ILE A 64 -7.92 -7.25 10.13
N LEU A 65 -8.30 -7.82 8.99
CA LEU A 65 -9.10 -9.04 8.95
C LEU A 65 -8.29 -10.28 9.34
N VAL A 66 -6.99 -10.32 9.03
CA VAL A 66 -6.13 -11.50 9.22
C VAL A 66 -4.87 -11.19 10.04
N VAL A 67 -4.13 -10.12 9.72
CA VAL A 67 -2.84 -9.83 10.37
C VAL A 67 -3.01 -9.52 11.87
N LEU A 68 -4.20 -9.09 12.31
CA LEU A 68 -4.52 -9.00 13.73
C LEU A 68 -4.24 -10.31 14.46
N GLY A 69 -4.67 -11.46 13.91
CA GLY A 69 -4.44 -12.78 14.50
C GLY A 69 -2.96 -13.12 14.70
N THR A 70 -2.10 -12.73 13.75
CA THR A 70 -0.65 -12.94 13.84
C THR A 70 0.05 -11.96 14.78
N ALA A 71 -0.55 -10.81 15.07
CA ALA A 71 0.01 -9.78 15.93
C ALA A 71 -0.36 -9.97 17.42
N VAL A 72 -1.54 -10.54 17.69
CA VAL A 72 -1.99 -10.80 19.09
C VAL A 72 -0.99 -11.67 19.86
N PRO A 73 -0.45 -12.78 19.34
CA PRO A 73 0.55 -13.58 20.05
C PRO A 73 1.84 -12.81 20.39
N LEU A 74 2.17 -11.75 19.62
CA LEU A 74 3.37 -10.93 19.87
C LEU A 74 3.19 -9.91 21.00
N ALA A 75 1.99 -9.32 21.13
CA ALA A 75 1.71 -8.23 22.09
C ALA A 75 0.82 -8.64 23.24
N GLY A 76 0.13 -9.78 23.12
CA GLY A 76 -0.97 -10.13 24.02
C GLY A 76 -2.13 -9.15 23.91
N PRO A 77 -2.86 -8.94 25.01
CA PRO A 77 -3.99 -8.00 25.06
C PRO A 77 -3.60 -6.57 24.67
N ALA A 78 -2.34 -6.17 24.86
CA ALA A 78 -1.85 -4.84 24.48
C ALA A 78 -1.75 -4.60 22.95
N VAL A 79 -2.23 -5.51 22.12
CA VAL A 79 -2.23 -5.35 20.64
C VAL A 79 -2.92 -4.07 20.18
N PHE A 80 -3.91 -3.55 20.90
CA PHE A 80 -4.53 -2.26 20.61
C PHE A 80 -3.52 -1.09 20.75
N LEU A 81 -2.56 -1.18 21.68
CA LEU A 81 -1.46 -0.19 21.78
C LEU A 81 -0.51 -0.30 20.60
N ALA A 82 -0.32 -1.50 20.04
CA ALA A 82 0.45 -1.70 18.83
C ALA A 82 -0.23 -1.02 17.62
N PHE A 83 -1.57 -1.06 17.52
CA PHE A 83 -2.31 -0.27 16.53
C PHE A 83 -2.18 1.24 16.77
N VAL A 84 -2.18 1.71 18.02
CA VAL A 84 -1.92 3.12 18.33
C VAL A 84 -0.54 3.53 17.85
N LEU A 85 0.50 2.74 18.15
CA LEU A 85 1.88 3.04 17.75
C LEU A 85 2.05 3.05 16.22
N ALA A 86 1.52 2.03 15.55
CA ALA A 86 1.53 1.97 14.08
C ALA A 86 0.71 3.11 13.45
N GLY A 87 -0.46 3.44 14.03
CA GLY A 87 -1.31 4.54 13.60
C GLY A 87 -0.66 5.92 13.78
N VAL A 88 0.07 6.12 14.87
CA VAL A 88 0.86 7.36 15.08
C VAL A 88 1.96 7.48 14.02
N ALA A 89 2.70 6.41 13.75
CA ALA A 89 3.74 6.41 12.71
C ALA A 89 3.13 6.70 11.32
N ALA A 90 1.98 6.08 11.03
CA ALA A 90 1.24 6.31 9.79
C ALA A 90 0.71 7.75 9.70
N LEU A 91 0.16 8.31 10.79
CA LEU A 91 -0.36 9.68 10.82
C LEU A 91 0.75 10.72 10.62
N LEU A 92 1.88 10.57 11.31
CA LEU A 92 3.02 11.47 11.14
C LEU A 92 3.51 11.49 9.68
N SER A 93 3.58 10.31 9.05
CA SER A 93 3.94 10.19 7.63
C SER A 93 2.83 10.71 6.71
N ALA A 94 1.56 10.46 7.03
CA ALA A 94 0.42 10.95 6.28
C ALA A 94 0.34 12.49 6.26
N LEU A 95 0.72 13.17 7.35
CA LEU A 95 0.82 14.63 7.39
C LEU A 95 1.89 15.14 6.40
N SER A 96 3.04 14.46 6.32
CA SER A 96 4.08 14.77 5.35
C SER A 96 3.62 14.49 3.91
N TYR A 97 2.94 13.37 3.69
CA TYR A 97 2.29 13.05 2.41
C TYR A 97 1.27 14.12 2.00
N ALA A 98 0.44 14.56 2.94
CA ALA A 98 -0.57 15.59 2.71
C ALA A 98 0.06 16.91 2.22
N GLU A 99 1.17 17.35 2.81
CA GLU A 99 1.88 18.54 2.34
C GLU A 99 2.49 18.34 0.96
N MET A 100 3.08 17.17 0.70
CA MET A 100 3.66 16.86 -0.61
C MET A 100 2.58 16.76 -1.70
N ALA A 101 1.47 16.07 -1.42
CA ALA A 101 0.34 15.94 -2.35
C ALA A 101 -0.31 17.29 -2.69
N GLY A 102 -0.41 18.20 -1.71
CA GLY A 102 -0.91 19.56 -1.95
C GLY A 102 0.07 20.46 -2.71
N SER A 103 1.38 20.20 -2.62
CA SER A 103 2.44 20.98 -3.27
C SER A 103 2.80 20.44 -4.67
N VAL A 104 2.71 19.13 -4.87
CA VAL A 104 3.05 18.41 -6.12
C VAL A 104 1.89 17.47 -6.48
N PRO A 105 0.76 17.99 -6.98
CA PRO A 105 -0.47 17.23 -7.20
C PRO A 105 -0.41 16.41 -8.49
N VAL A 106 0.41 15.35 -8.51
CA VAL A 106 0.60 14.45 -9.66
C VAL A 106 0.37 12.99 -9.26
N SER A 107 0.01 12.15 -10.21
CA SER A 107 -0.08 10.72 -10.02
C SER A 107 1.34 10.11 -10.00
N GLY A 108 1.65 9.31 -9.02
CA GLY A 108 2.97 8.67 -8.87
C GLY A 108 3.42 8.55 -7.43
N SER A 109 2.59 9.02 -6.48
CA SER A 109 2.82 8.89 -5.05
C SER A 109 4.22 9.39 -4.64
N SER A 110 4.87 8.74 -3.68
CA SER A 110 6.18 9.11 -3.14
C SER A 110 7.31 9.11 -4.19
N TYR A 111 7.22 8.33 -5.27
CA TYR A 111 8.16 8.38 -6.39
C TYR A 111 8.26 9.78 -7.00
N SER A 112 7.11 10.35 -7.36
CA SER A 112 7.07 11.70 -7.96
C SER A 112 7.54 12.77 -6.98
N TYR A 113 7.20 12.64 -5.69
CA TYR A 113 7.65 13.57 -4.66
C TYR A 113 9.16 13.54 -4.47
N ALA A 114 9.75 12.34 -4.43
CA ALA A 114 11.20 12.16 -4.36
C ALA A 114 11.91 12.73 -5.60
N TYR A 115 11.32 12.55 -6.80
CA TYR A 115 11.90 13.07 -8.03
C TYR A 115 11.88 14.59 -8.11
N ALA A 116 10.82 15.21 -7.62
CA ALA A 116 10.72 16.67 -7.56
C ALA A 116 11.68 17.29 -6.53
N THR A 117 12.06 16.54 -5.48
CA THR A 117 12.78 17.10 -4.32
C THR A 117 14.20 16.59 -4.16
N LEU A 118 14.37 15.27 -4.07
CA LEU A 118 15.63 14.63 -3.67
C LEU A 118 16.49 14.18 -4.85
N GLY A 119 15.91 14.04 -6.04
CA GLY A 119 16.62 13.71 -7.28
C GLY A 119 16.35 12.28 -7.77
N GLU A 120 16.85 11.97 -8.99
CA GLU A 120 16.58 10.75 -9.72
C GLU A 120 16.96 9.48 -8.96
N GLY A 121 18.10 9.46 -8.29
CA GLY A 121 18.56 8.29 -7.54
C GLY A 121 17.63 7.95 -6.37
N VAL A 122 17.21 8.96 -5.61
CA VAL A 122 16.27 8.76 -4.49
C VAL A 122 14.87 8.42 -5.02
N ALA A 123 14.45 9.06 -6.11
CA ALA A 123 13.19 8.72 -6.78
C ALA A 123 13.17 7.27 -7.26
N TRP A 124 14.26 6.79 -7.86
CA TRP A 124 14.38 5.38 -8.25
C TRP A 124 14.21 4.44 -7.06
N VAL A 125 14.96 4.69 -5.97
CA VAL A 125 14.85 3.91 -4.73
C VAL A 125 13.42 3.91 -4.19
N CYS A 126 12.80 5.09 -4.14
CA CYS A 126 11.42 5.25 -3.70
C CYS A 126 10.43 4.48 -4.60
N GLY A 127 10.54 4.62 -5.91
CA GLY A 127 9.73 3.88 -6.89
C GLY A 127 9.91 2.37 -6.78
N TRP A 128 11.16 1.90 -6.55
CA TRP A 128 11.47 0.49 -6.34
C TRP A 128 10.86 -0.06 -5.05
N CYS A 129 10.82 0.75 -3.99
CA CYS A 129 10.10 0.43 -2.75
C CYS A 129 8.58 0.39 -2.97
N LEU A 130 8.01 1.31 -3.77
CA LEU A 130 6.60 1.27 -4.12
C LEU A 130 6.24 0.02 -4.94
N VAL A 131 7.14 -0.45 -5.82
CA VAL A 131 6.92 -1.72 -6.53
C VAL A 131 6.82 -2.88 -5.54
N LEU A 132 7.73 -2.93 -4.54
CA LEU A 132 7.66 -3.91 -3.47
C LEU A 132 6.37 -3.77 -2.68
N GLU A 133 6.06 -2.56 -2.21
CA GLU A 133 4.87 -2.24 -1.42
C GLU A 133 3.59 -2.72 -2.09
N TYR A 134 3.32 -2.25 -3.30
CA TYR A 134 2.07 -2.56 -4.00
C TYR A 134 1.98 -4.00 -4.47
N ALA A 135 3.05 -4.55 -5.07
CA ALA A 135 3.03 -5.92 -5.59
C ALA A 135 2.94 -6.95 -4.46
N VAL A 136 3.75 -6.79 -3.41
CA VAL A 136 3.78 -7.74 -2.30
C VAL A 136 2.55 -7.59 -1.40
N SER A 137 2.01 -6.37 -1.23
CA SER A 137 0.75 -6.20 -0.49
C SER A 137 -0.43 -6.86 -1.18
N VAL A 138 -0.52 -6.79 -2.52
CA VAL A 138 -1.55 -7.53 -3.28
C VAL A 138 -1.44 -9.04 -3.02
N ALA A 139 -0.22 -9.59 -3.02
CA ALA A 139 0.00 -11.00 -2.71
C ALA A 139 -0.44 -11.35 -1.27
N ALA A 140 -0.02 -10.54 -0.28
CA ALA A 140 -0.40 -10.72 1.13
C ALA A 140 -1.92 -10.64 1.32
N VAL A 141 -2.56 -9.65 0.70
CA VAL A 141 -4.02 -9.47 0.75
C VAL A 141 -4.74 -10.68 0.13
N ALA A 142 -4.23 -11.20 -0.99
CA ALA A 142 -4.82 -12.37 -1.65
C ALA A 142 -4.66 -13.66 -0.82
N VAL A 143 -3.51 -13.86 -0.15
CA VAL A 143 -3.31 -15.00 0.77
C VAL A 143 -4.35 -14.97 1.89
N GLY A 144 -4.58 -13.80 2.49
CA GLY A 144 -5.61 -13.66 3.52
C GLY A 144 -7.02 -13.95 2.99
N ALA A 145 -7.35 -13.61 1.75
CA ALA A 145 -8.63 -13.99 1.14
C ALA A 145 -8.80 -15.51 1.08
N GLY A 146 -7.72 -16.25 0.79
CA GLY A 146 -7.73 -17.72 0.76
C GLY A 146 -8.19 -18.32 2.09
N GLN A 147 -7.74 -17.76 3.22
CA GLN A 147 -8.16 -18.21 4.56
C GLN A 147 -9.65 -18.00 4.79
N TYR A 148 -10.21 -16.87 4.36
CA TYR A 148 -11.66 -16.61 4.43
C TYR A 148 -12.49 -17.49 3.48
N VAL A 149 -11.93 -17.88 2.32
CA VAL A 149 -12.57 -18.85 1.42
C VAL A 149 -12.64 -20.22 2.07
N ASP A 150 -11.57 -20.69 2.71
CA ASP A 150 -11.55 -21.96 3.41
C ASP A 150 -12.57 -21.97 4.57
N GLU A 151 -12.64 -20.90 5.34
CA GLU A 151 -13.60 -20.79 6.43
C GLU A 151 -15.05 -20.76 5.93
N ALA A 152 -15.33 -20.11 4.80
CA ALA A 152 -16.64 -20.14 4.17
C ALA A 152 -17.04 -21.56 3.72
N LEU A 153 -16.08 -22.36 3.25
CA LEU A 153 -16.32 -23.76 2.85
C LEU A 153 -16.58 -24.68 4.06
N ARG A 154 -15.89 -24.43 5.19
CA ARG A 154 -16.07 -25.20 6.43
C ARG A 154 -17.49 -25.16 6.95
N VAL A 155 -18.22 -24.08 6.72
CA VAL A 155 -19.65 -23.97 7.06
C VAL A 155 -20.49 -25.11 6.41
N PHE A 156 -20.07 -25.57 5.23
CA PHE A 156 -20.71 -26.68 4.50
C PHE A 156 -20.06 -28.05 4.76
N GLY A 157 -19.15 -28.15 5.74
CA GLY A 157 -18.36 -29.33 6.02
C GLY A 157 -17.33 -29.67 4.94
N LEU A 158 -16.97 -28.68 4.12
CA LEU A 158 -15.94 -28.77 3.10
C LEU A 158 -14.67 -28.04 3.61
N SER A 159 -13.51 -28.50 3.19
CA SER A 159 -12.23 -27.80 3.40
C SER A 159 -11.43 -27.86 2.11
N LEU A 160 -10.58 -26.85 1.92
CA LEU A 160 -9.62 -26.90 0.83
C LEU A 160 -8.61 -28.04 1.12
N PRO A 161 -8.24 -28.86 0.10
CA PRO A 161 -7.16 -29.81 0.27
C PRO A 161 -5.86 -29.09 0.68
N ASP A 162 -5.13 -29.62 1.68
CA ASP A 162 -3.89 -29.00 2.20
C ASP A 162 -2.87 -28.67 1.11
N VAL A 163 -2.83 -29.52 0.05
CA VAL A 163 -1.94 -29.32 -1.11
C VAL A 163 -2.13 -27.96 -1.79
N VAL A 164 -3.36 -27.43 -1.80
CA VAL A 164 -3.71 -26.17 -2.50
C VAL A 164 -4.15 -25.05 -1.57
N ALA A 165 -4.18 -25.29 -0.27
CA ALA A 165 -4.67 -24.33 0.73
C ALA A 165 -3.61 -23.33 1.17
N GLY A 166 -2.32 -23.68 1.07
CA GLY A 166 -1.22 -22.85 1.58
C GLY A 166 0.09 -23.04 0.84
N PRO A 167 1.08 -22.17 1.12
CA PRO A 167 2.41 -22.25 0.55
C PRO A 167 3.22 -23.42 1.17
N PRO A 168 4.38 -23.80 0.55
CA PRO A 168 5.21 -24.90 1.06
C PRO A 168 5.67 -24.73 2.50
N ALA A 169 5.91 -23.50 2.95
CA ALA A 169 6.30 -23.17 4.31
C ALA A 169 5.21 -23.47 5.36
N GLU A 170 3.96 -23.57 4.96
CA GLU A 170 2.77 -23.88 5.80
C GLU A 170 2.25 -25.31 5.58
N GLY A 171 3.02 -26.17 4.91
CA GLY A 171 2.69 -27.58 4.67
C GLY A 171 1.90 -27.88 3.42
N GLY A 172 1.53 -26.85 2.62
CA GLY A 172 0.92 -27.01 1.31
C GLY A 172 1.93 -27.19 0.19
N VAL A 173 1.49 -27.12 -1.05
CA VAL A 173 2.32 -27.03 -2.25
C VAL A 173 2.22 -25.64 -2.87
N LEU A 174 1.01 -25.08 -2.90
CA LEU A 174 0.74 -23.74 -3.38
C LEU A 174 -0.58 -23.22 -2.81
N ASN A 175 -0.71 -21.90 -2.66
CA ASN A 175 -1.95 -21.24 -2.29
C ASN A 175 -2.74 -20.92 -3.57
N LEU A 176 -3.57 -21.88 -4.02
CA LEU A 176 -4.34 -21.75 -5.24
C LEU A 176 -5.42 -20.63 -5.15
N PRO A 177 -6.19 -20.49 -4.04
CA PRO A 177 -7.18 -19.41 -3.93
C PRO A 177 -6.56 -18.03 -4.06
N ALA A 178 -5.39 -17.80 -3.43
CA ALA A 178 -4.68 -16.53 -3.52
C ALA A 178 -4.22 -16.23 -4.96
N ALA A 179 -3.58 -17.21 -5.61
CA ALA A 179 -3.14 -17.06 -7.00
C ALA A 179 -4.33 -16.83 -7.95
N ALA A 180 -5.42 -17.59 -7.79
CA ALA A 180 -6.62 -17.44 -8.60
C ALA A 180 -7.25 -16.05 -8.43
N LEU A 181 -7.34 -15.53 -7.21
CA LEU A 181 -7.86 -14.20 -6.95
C LEU A 181 -7.04 -13.11 -7.66
N VAL A 182 -5.69 -13.19 -7.58
CA VAL A 182 -4.81 -12.23 -8.28
C VAL A 182 -4.97 -12.33 -9.78
N LEU A 183 -5.05 -13.54 -10.35
CA LEU A 183 -5.23 -13.72 -11.79
C LEU A 183 -6.61 -13.22 -12.25
N LEU A 184 -7.67 -13.47 -11.49
CA LEU A 184 -9.00 -12.94 -11.78
C LEU A 184 -9.00 -11.42 -11.74
N ALA A 185 -8.40 -10.80 -10.72
CA ALA A 185 -8.25 -9.36 -10.63
C ALA A 185 -7.44 -8.80 -11.81
N THR A 186 -6.36 -9.48 -12.21
CA THR A 186 -5.55 -9.12 -13.38
C THR A 186 -6.40 -9.13 -14.64
N LEU A 187 -7.18 -10.18 -14.87
CA LEU A 187 -8.06 -10.29 -16.04
C LEU A 187 -9.14 -9.21 -16.07
N VAL A 188 -9.70 -8.86 -14.91
CA VAL A 188 -10.69 -7.76 -14.78
C VAL A 188 -10.05 -6.40 -15.10
N LEU A 189 -8.77 -6.20 -14.79
CA LEU A 189 -8.08 -4.93 -15.07
C LEU A 189 -7.63 -4.77 -16.53
N VAL A 190 -7.42 -5.86 -17.25
CA VAL A 190 -6.98 -5.81 -18.67
C VAL A 190 -7.91 -4.98 -19.58
N PRO A 191 -9.24 -5.19 -19.58
CA PRO A 191 -10.15 -4.39 -20.41
C PRO A 191 -10.34 -2.96 -19.92
N GLY A 192 -9.78 -2.58 -18.78
CA GLY A 192 -9.88 -1.23 -18.22
C GLY A 192 -11.13 -1.03 -17.36
N ALA A 193 -11.50 -2.06 -16.59
CA ALA A 193 -12.58 -1.94 -15.63
C ALA A 193 -12.23 -0.83 -14.61
N ARG A 194 -12.81 0.34 -14.82
CA ARG A 194 -12.86 1.42 -13.85
C ARG A 194 -14.03 1.13 -12.94
N GLU A 195 -13.77 0.71 -11.74
CA GLU A 195 -14.79 0.82 -10.72
C GLU A 195 -15.16 2.30 -10.63
N GLY A 196 -16.40 2.64 -10.93
CA GLY A 196 -16.87 4.02 -10.77
C GLY A 196 -16.66 4.44 -9.32
N ALA A 197 -16.36 5.71 -9.06
CA ALA A 197 -16.14 6.22 -7.69
C ALA A 197 -17.31 5.86 -6.74
N TRP A 198 -18.51 5.68 -7.27
CA TRP A 198 -19.67 5.23 -6.52
C TRP A 198 -19.55 3.77 -6.07
N VAL A 199 -19.13 2.85 -6.96
CA VAL A 199 -18.92 1.43 -6.62
C VAL A 199 -17.89 1.29 -5.53
N ASN A 200 -16.76 1.99 -5.65
CA ASN A 200 -15.74 2.01 -4.60
C ASN A 200 -16.31 2.53 -3.26
N THR A 201 -17.11 3.60 -3.29
CA THR A 201 -17.74 4.14 -2.07
C THR A 201 -18.67 3.12 -1.42
N VAL A 202 -19.50 2.41 -2.21
CA VAL A 202 -20.38 1.35 -1.70
C VAL A 202 -19.56 0.23 -1.07
N LEU A 203 -18.49 -0.23 -1.72
CA LEU A 203 -17.61 -1.26 -1.19
C LEU A 203 -16.95 -0.84 0.12
N VAL A 204 -16.55 0.43 0.24
CA VAL A 204 -16.01 0.98 1.49
C VAL A 204 -17.05 0.98 2.61
N VAL A 205 -18.30 1.37 2.31
CA VAL A 205 -19.40 1.32 3.29
C VAL A 205 -19.64 -0.13 3.75
N VAL A 206 -19.61 -1.10 2.84
CA VAL A 206 -19.73 -2.54 3.16
C VAL A 206 -18.59 -2.98 4.06
N LYS A 207 -17.34 -2.61 3.76
CA LYS A 207 -16.15 -2.95 4.58
C LYS A 207 -16.24 -2.38 5.99
N VAL A 208 -16.54 -1.09 6.10
CA VAL A 208 -16.72 -0.42 7.39
C VAL A 208 -17.88 -1.06 8.15
N GLY A 209 -19.01 -1.33 7.48
CA GLY A 209 -20.16 -2.02 8.04
C GLY A 209 -19.82 -3.41 8.58
N LEU A 210 -18.99 -4.19 7.85
CA LEU A 210 -18.51 -5.49 8.29
C LEU A 210 -17.73 -5.40 9.61
N LEU A 211 -16.81 -4.43 9.71
CA LEU A 211 -16.01 -4.24 10.93
C LEU A 211 -16.83 -3.70 12.10
N VAL A 212 -17.78 -2.79 11.84
CA VAL A 212 -18.73 -2.32 12.87
C VAL A 212 -19.62 -3.46 13.35
N PHE A 213 -20.11 -4.31 12.44
CA PHE A 213 -20.87 -5.51 12.80
C PHE A 213 -20.02 -6.46 13.67
N PHE A 214 -18.76 -6.70 13.28
CA PHE A 214 -17.83 -7.49 14.09
C PHE A 214 -17.70 -6.91 15.51
N VAL A 215 -17.43 -5.62 15.62
CA VAL A 215 -17.30 -4.93 16.92
C VAL A 215 -18.56 -5.10 17.76
N ALA A 216 -19.74 -4.89 17.16
CA ALA A 216 -21.01 -5.05 17.87
C ALA A 216 -21.22 -6.48 18.39
N VAL A 217 -20.93 -7.51 17.57
CA VAL A 217 -21.02 -8.92 17.99
C VAL A 217 -19.98 -9.25 19.05
N ALA A 218 -18.71 -8.88 18.84
CA ALA A 218 -17.64 -9.20 19.78
C ALA A 218 -17.84 -8.56 21.17
N PHE A 219 -18.41 -7.36 21.24
CA PHE A 219 -18.75 -6.73 22.52
C PHE A 219 -19.84 -7.47 23.29
N THR A 220 -20.66 -8.33 22.68
CA THR A 220 -21.65 -9.15 23.43
C THR A 220 -20.98 -10.24 24.27
N ALA A 221 -19.77 -10.67 23.88
CA ALA A 221 -18.98 -11.67 24.61
C ALA A 221 -17.76 -11.05 25.33
N PHE A 222 -17.75 -9.73 25.48
CA PHE A 222 -16.61 -9.00 26.06
C PHE A 222 -16.36 -9.38 27.51
N SER A 223 -15.11 -9.77 27.82
CA SER A 223 -14.64 -10.06 29.19
C SER A 223 -13.40 -9.19 29.49
N ALA A 224 -13.49 -8.37 30.52
CA ALA A 224 -12.35 -7.56 30.98
C ALA A 224 -11.17 -8.42 31.48
N GLY A 225 -11.45 -9.64 31.98
CA GLY A 225 -10.44 -10.60 32.42
C GLY A 225 -9.47 -11.04 31.30
N ASN A 226 -9.90 -10.97 30.05
CA ASN A 226 -9.04 -11.28 28.90
C ASN A 226 -7.87 -10.29 28.72
N PHE A 227 -7.89 -9.15 29.41
CA PHE A 227 -6.82 -8.15 29.38
C PHE A 227 -5.75 -8.37 30.45
N GLU A 228 -5.82 -9.44 31.25
CA GLU A 228 -4.84 -9.74 32.27
C GLU A 228 -3.99 -10.98 31.92
N PRO A 229 -2.63 -10.85 31.89
CA PRO A 229 -1.84 -9.61 32.02
C PRO A 229 -1.91 -8.76 30.73
N LEU A 230 -1.96 -7.43 30.87
CA LEU A 230 -2.15 -6.51 29.73
C LEU A 230 -1.06 -6.65 28.66
N ALA A 231 0.19 -6.69 29.06
CA ALA A 231 1.33 -6.74 28.13
C ALA A 231 2.34 -7.85 28.55
N PRO A 232 2.00 -9.12 28.33
CA PRO A 232 2.82 -10.24 28.77
C PRO A 232 4.22 -10.25 28.17
N MET A 233 4.39 -9.75 26.93
CA MET A 233 5.66 -9.62 26.23
C MET A 233 6.32 -8.23 26.39
N GLY A 234 5.74 -7.36 27.20
CA GLY A 234 6.25 -6.01 27.47
C GLY A 234 6.28 -5.10 26.23
N ALA A 235 7.03 -3.99 26.35
CA ALA A 235 7.16 -3.01 25.27
C ALA A 235 7.77 -3.57 23.98
N ALA A 236 8.67 -4.55 24.09
CA ALA A 236 9.30 -5.19 22.94
C ALA A 236 8.27 -5.94 22.09
N GLY A 237 7.35 -6.69 22.74
CA GLY A 237 6.26 -7.37 22.05
C GLY A 237 5.30 -6.41 21.38
N VAL A 238 4.91 -5.32 22.05
CA VAL A 238 4.06 -4.26 21.48
C VAL A 238 4.74 -3.62 20.26
N SER A 239 6.03 -3.33 20.32
CA SER A 239 6.78 -2.75 19.19
C SER A 239 6.88 -3.71 18.01
N ALA A 240 7.14 -5.00 18.26
CA ALA A 240 7.18 -6.02 17.21
C ALA A 240 5.81 -6.20 16.54
N ALA A 241 4.74 -6.25 17.33
CA ALA A 241 3.38 -6.27 16.82
C ALA A 241 3.05 -5.00 16.01
N ALA A 242 3.46 -3.81 16.47
CA ALA A 242 3.24 -2.56 15.75
C ALA A 242 3.91 -2.54 14.37
N SER A 243 5.12 -3.08 14.26
CA SER A 243 5.83 -3.19 12.97
C SER A 243 5.12 -4.10 11.99
N ARG A 244 4.59 -5.23 12.45
CA ARG A 244 3.76 -6.13 11.64
C ARG A 244 2.41 -5.51 11.29
N LEU A 245 1.74 -4.88 12.25
CA LEU A 245 0.46 -4.21 12.08
C LEU A 245 0.55 -2.94 11.22
N PHE A 246 1.75 -2.39 11.01
CA PHE A 246 1.93 -1.27 10.10
C PHE A 246 1.47 -1.61 8.68
N PHE A 247 1.57 -2.88 8.28
CA PHE A 247 0.97 -3.40 7.05
C PHE A 247 -0.52 -3.03 6.90
N SER A 248 -1.27 -3.01 8.01
CA SER A 248 -2.70 -2.68 8.01
C SER A 248 -3.01 -1.22 7.65
N TYR A 249 -2.02 -0.34 7.71
CA TYR A 249 -2.16 1.08 7.38
C TYR A 249 -1.73 1.41 5.95
N ILE A 250 -1.15 0.46 5.22
CA ILE A 250 -0.72 0.65 3.84
C ILE A 250 -1.94 0.89 2.95
N GLY A 251 -1.84 1.86 2.02
CA GLY A 251 -2.91 2.21 1.09
C GLY A 251 -3.54 3.58 1.34
N PHE A 252 -3.31 4.26 2.47
CA PHE A 252 -3.85 5.61 2.67
C PHE A 252 -3.33 6.61 1.63
N ASP A 253 -2.15 6.36 1.09
CA ASP A 253 -1.53 7.16 0.03
C ASP A 253 -2.18 6.94 -1.35
N ALA A 254 -3.04 5.93 -1.50
CA ALA A 254 -3.74 5.63 -2.75
C ALA A 254 -4.56 6.83 -3.27
N ALA A 255 -5.10 7.71 -2.39
CA ALA A 255 -5.71 8.95 -2.81
C ALA A 255 -4.74 9.84 -3.60
N SER A 256 -3.44 9.82 -3.30
CA SER A 256 -2.44 10.61 -4.01
C SER A 256 -2.26 10.17 -5.46
N THR A 257 -2.50 8.90 -5.76
CA THR A 257 -2.45 8.38 -7.14
C THR A 257 -3.63 8.84 -8.00
N ALA A 258 -4.73 9.28 -7.37
CA ALA A 258 -5.91 9.85 -8.01
C ALA A 258 -5.90 11.38 -8.07
N GLY A 259 -4.76 12.02 -7.80
CA GLY A 259 -4.63 13.47 -7.72
C GLY A 259 -5.04 14.21 -8.98
N GLU A 260 -4.80 13.63 -10.16
CA GLU A 260 -5.18 14.20 -11.46
C GLU A 260 -6.70 14.17 -11.69
N GLU A 261 -7.44 13.32 -10.98
CA GLU A 261 -8.91 13.21 -11.05
C GLU A 261 -9.64 14.01 -9.97
N ALA A 262 -8.91 14.64 -9.03
CA ALA A 262 -9.46 15.44 -7.95
C ALA A 262 -9.97 16.80 -8.46
N ARG A 263 -11.13 17.27 -7.93
CA ARG A 263 -11.71 18.59 -8.25
C ARG A 263 -10.79 19.73 -7.83
N ASP A 264 -10.33 19.68 -6.59
CA ASP A 264 -9.33 20.58 -6.02
C ASP A 264 -8.24 19.75 -5.32
N ALA A 265 -7.31 19.20 -6.12
CA ALA A 265 -6.27 18.30 -5.63
C ALA A 265 -5.48 18.93 -4.48
N LYS A 266 -5.18 20.24 -4.56
CA LYS A 266 -4.41 20.95 -3.54
C LYS A 266 -5.08 20.97 -2.17
N ARG A 267 -6.42 20.99 -2.10
CA ARG A 267 -7.18 21.03 -0.84
C ARG A 267 -7.75 19.68 -0.44
N ASP A 268 -8.25 18.91 -1.42
CA ASP A 268 -9.00 17.69 -1.15
C ASP A 268 -8.08 16.52 -0.80
N LEU A 269 -6.89 16.40 -1.45
CA LEU A 269 -5.93 15.33 -1.14
C LEU A 269 -5.42 15.38 0.31
N PRO A 270 -4.92 16.52 0.82
CA PRO A 270 -4.45 16.60 2.21
C PRO A 270 -5.53 16.19 3.21
N ARG A 271 -6.76 16.68 3.01
CA ARG A 271 -7.89 16.37 3.89
C ARG A 271 -8.28 14.90 3.84
N ALA A 272 -8.32 14.32 2.64
CA ALA A 272 -8.67 12.93 2.44
C ALA A 272 -7.65 11.98 3.10
N ILE A 273 -6.36 12.24 2.91
CA ILE A 273 -5.26 11.45 3.49
C ILE A 273 -5.34 11.46 5.02
N VAL A 274 -5.44 12.64 5.64
CA VAL A 274 -5.49 12.76 7.11
C VAL A 274 -6.78 12.14 7.66
N ALA A 275 -7.94 12.43 7.04
CA ALA A 275 -9.22 11.90 7.49
C ALA A 275 -9.26 10.37 7.43
N SER A 276 -8.73 9.77 6.35
CA SER A 276 -8.70 8.31 6.20
C SER A 276 -7.89 7.64 7.31
N ILE A 277 -6.69 8.13 7.62
CA ILE A 277 -5.85 7.57 8.68
C ILE A 277 -6.51 7.65 10.05
N VAL A 278 -7.14 8.78 10.38
CA VAL A 278 -7.83 8.94 11.66
C VAL A 278 -9.00 7.96 11.78
N ILE A 279 -9.84 7.88 10.73
CA ILE A 279 -10.99 6.95 10.70
C ILE A 279 -10.52 5.50 10.84
N ILE A 280 -9.50 5.11 10.07
CA ILE A 280 -8.95 3.75 10.08
C ILE A 280 -8.37 3.41 11.44
N THR A 281 -7.57 4.30 12.03
CA THR A 281 -6.93 4.07 13.34
C THR A 281 -7.97 3.85 14.45
N VAL A 282 -9.01 4.68 14.51
CA VAL A 282 -10.09 4.51 15.47
C VAL A 282 -10.79 3.17 15.28
N LEU A 283 -11.10 2.81 14.03
CA LEU A 283 -11.77 1.55 13.73
C LEU A 283 -10.90 0.33 14.09
N TYR A 284 -9.60 0.38 13.80
CA TYR A 284 -8.68 -0.72 14.12
C TYR A 284 -8.49 -0.92 15.63
N ILE A 285 -8.41 0.17 16.38
CA ILE A 285 -8.34 0.08 17.84
C ILE A 285 -9.63 -0.57 18.39
N LEU A 286 -10.80 -0.15 17.90
CA LEU A 286 -12.08 -0.73 18.32
C LEU A 286 -12.15 -2.23 17.99
N VAL A 287 -11.75 -2.64 16.78
CA VAL A 287 -11.72 -4.05 16.37
C VAL A 287 -10.75 -4.84 17.25
N ALA A 288 -9.55 -4.33 17.51
CA ALA A 288 -8.54 -5.00 18.32
C ALA A 288 -9.02 -5.19 19.77
N VAL A 289 -9.59 -4.15 20.39
CA VAL A 289 -10.15 -4.22 21.73
C VAL A 289 -11.33 -5.20 21.80
N ALA A 290 -12.21 -5.18 20.81
CA ALA A 290 -13.34 -6.09 20.72
C ALA A 290 -12.90 -7.55 20.56
N ALA A 291 -11.92 -7.80 19.69
CA ALA A 291 -11.40 -9.15 19.41
C ALA A 291 -10.78 -9.78 20.66
N VAL A 292 -9.85 -9.06 21.31
CA VAL A 292 -9.20 -9.56 22.55
C VAL A 292 -10.20 -9.62 23.71
N GLY A 293 -11.13 -8.69 23.80
CA GLY A 293 -12.18 -8.75 24.80
C GLY A 293 -13.07 -9.99 24.66
N ALA A 294 -13.34 -10.43 23.45
CA ALA A 294 -14.21 -11.57 23.15
C ALA A 294 -13.50 -12.93 23.25
N ARG A 295 -12.18 -13.00 23.02
CA ARG A 295 -11.41 -14.26 22.98
C ARG A 295 -10.08 -14.07 23.74
N PRO A 296 -9.66 -15.00 24.62
CA PRO A 296 -8.36 -14.96 25.27
C PRO A 296 -7.22 -14.91 24.25
N TRP A 297 -6.22 -14.08 24.51
CA TRP A 297 -5.12 -13.85 23.56
C TRP A 297 -4.30 -15.10 23.25
N GLN A 298 -4.27 -16.09 24.15
CA GLN A 298 -3.58 -17.36 24.00
C GLN A 298 -4.21 -18.24 22.91
N ASP A 299 -5.49 -18.03 22.60
CA ASP A 299 -6.26 -18.81 21.64
C ASP A 299 -6.18 -18.27 20.22
N PHE A 300 -5.41 -17.18 20.02
CA PHE A 300 -5.15 -16.65 18.67
C PHE A 300 -4.01 -17.45 18.01
N THR A 301 -4.26 -17.95 16.82
CA THR A 301 -3.31 -18.74 16.03
C THR A 301 -3.02 -18.10 14.69
N ASP A 302 -1.78 -18.30 14.19
CA ASP A 302 -1.42 -17.86 12.85
C ASP A 302 -2.20 -18.65 11.79
N GLY A 303 -2.59 -17.99 10.71
CA GLY A 303 -3.23 -18.65 9.57
C GLY A 303 -4.75 -18.78 9.65
N GLU A 304 -5.38 -18.30 10.73
CA GLU A 304 -6.83 -18.29 10.86
C GLU A 304 -7.47 -17.01 10.30
N ALA A 305 -8.68 -17.13 9.75
CA ALA A 305 -9.55 -16.00 9.47
C ALA A 305 -10.16 -15.45 10.79
N THR A 306 -9.32 -14.85 11.62
CA THR A 306 -9.54 -14.56 13.05
C THR A 306 -10.90 -13.93 13.36
N LEU A 307 -11.34 -12.95 12.56
CA LEU A 307 -12.59 -12.25 12.86
C LEU A 307 -13.82 -13.13 12.64
N VAL A 308 -13.79 -13.97 11.61
CA VAL A 308 -14.94 -14.87 11.32
C VAL A 308 -15.02 -15.99 12.33
N THR A 309 -13.88 -16.54 12.80
CA THR A 309 -13.89 -17.57 13.85
C THR A 309 -14.46 -17.01 15.15
N ILE A 310 -14.09 -15.80 15.56
CA ILE A 310 -14.67 -15.14 16.73
C ILE A 310 -16.20 -14.95 16.56
N VAL A 311 -16.66 -14.50 15.39
CA VAL A 311 -18.08 -14.32 15.11
C VAL A 311 -18.82 -15.67 15.16
N ALA A 312 -18.22 -16.72 14.60
CA ALA A 312 -18.79 -18.07 14.62
C ALA A 312 -18.94 -18.59 16.05
N ASP A 313 -17.91 -18.47 16.88
CA ASP A 313 -17.90 -18.91 18.29
C ASP A 313 -18.96 -18.17 19.12
N ILE A 314 -19.11 -16.85 18.93
CA ILE A 314 -20.07 -16.05 19.70
C ILE A 314 -21.52 -16.31 19.26
N THR A 315 -21.77 -16.35 17.95
CA THR A 315 -23.13 -16.42 17.43
C THR A 315 -23.67 -17.85 17.43
N GLY A 316 -22.79 -18.86 17.33
CA GLY A 316 -23.17 -20.26 17.15
C GLY A 316 -23.98 -20.51 15.88
N GLN A 317 -24.00 -19.52 14.93
CA GLN A 317 -24.84 -19.57 13.74
C GLN A 317 -23.98 -19.70 12.48
N PRO A 318 -23.93 -20.88 11.83
CA PRO A 318 -23.09 -21.08 10.65
C PRO A 318 -23.36 -20.10 9.50
N TRP A 319 -24.62 -19.71 9.29
CA TRP A 319 -24.96 -18.78 8.21
C TRP A 319 -24.41 -17.38 8.44
N VAL A 320 -24.25 -16.92 9.71
CA VAL A 320 -23.66 -15.63 10.04
C VAL A 320 -22.17 -15.63 9.73
N ALA A 321 -21.47 -16.71 10.12
CA ALA A 321 -20.07 -16.91 9.80
C ALA A 321 -19.83 -16.94 8.29
N PHE A 322 -20.67 -17.69 7.56
CA PHE A 322 -20.62 -17.76 6.09
C PHE A 322 -20.81 -16.38 5.45
N LEU A 323 -21.84 -15.63 5.85
CA LEU A 323 -22.10 -14.30 5.30
C LEU A 323 -20.97 -13.34 5.61
N PHE A 324 -20.40 -13.41 6.82
CA PHE A 324 -19.25 -12.62 7.22
C PHE A 324 -18.02 -12.97 6.35
N ALA A 325 -17.71 -14.26 6.17
CA ALA A 325 -16.58 -14.73 5.39
C ALA A 325 -16.69 -14.30 3.90
N VAL A 326 -17.85 -14.51 3.28
CA VAL A 326 -18.09 -14.10 1.88
C VAL A 326 -17.97 -12.57 1.71
N THR A 327 -18.50 -11.80 2.66
CA THR A 327 -18.36 -10.34 2.63
C THR A 327 -16.92 -9.91 2.80
N ALA A 328 -16.16 -10.59 3.67
CA ALA A 328 -14.73 -10.33 3.84
C ALA A 328 -13.93 -10.66 2.57
N VAL A 329 -14.21 -11.79 1.90
CA VAL A 329 -13.58 -12.13 0.61
C VAL A 329 -13.87 -11.06 -0.45
N ALA A 330 -15.11 -10.60 -0.56
CA ALA A 330 -15.47 -9.53 -1.50
C ALA A 330 -14.76 -8.20 -1.15
N ALA A 331 -14.68 -7.89 0.15
CA ALA A 331 -13.96 -6.74 0.65
C ALA A 331 -12.46 -6.80 0.29
N ILE A 332 -11.83 -7.95 0.51
CA ILE A 332 -10.41 -8.20 0.21
C ILE A 332 -10.17 -8.15 -1.31
N ALA A 333 -11.04 -8.78 -2.11
CA ALA A 333 -10.93 -8.78 -3.58
C ALA A 333 -10.93 -7.36 -4.16
N SER A 334 -11.71 -6.44 -3.58
CA SER A 334 -11.71 -5.04 -4.02
C SER A 334 -10.40 -4.33 -3.69
N VAL A 335 -9.70 -4.69 -2.60
CA VAL A 335 -8.35 -4.15 -2.30
C VAL A 335 -7.35 -4.65 -3.34
N VAL A 336 -7.38 -5.96 -3.64
CA VAL A 336 -6.50 -6.56 -4.68
C VAL A 336 -6.65 -5.79 -6.00
N LEU A 337 -7.88 -5.53 -6.45
CA LEU A 337 -8.14 -4.76 -7.66
C LEU A 337 -7.58 -3.34 -7.58
N THR A 338 -7.87 -2.62 -6.50
CA THR A 338 -7.48 -1.22 -6.34
C THR A 338 -5.97 -1.05 -6.26
N VAL A 339 -5.30 -1.89 -5.47
CA VAL A 339 -3.85 -1.81 -5.27
C VAL A 339 -3.09 -2.28 -6.52
N LEU A 340 -3.53 -3.35 -7.18
CA LEU A 340 -2.94 -3.82 -8.44
C LEU A 340 -3.10 -2.77 -9.56
N TYR A 341 -4.24 -2.08 -9.60
CA TYR A 341 -4.42 -0.94 -10.50
C TYR A 341 -3.43 0.20 -10.21
N GLY A 342 -3.26 0.57 -8.93
CA GLY A 342 -2.26 1.55 -8.49
C GLY A 342 -0.84 1.18 -8.91
N GLN A 343 -0.47 -0.10 -8.76
CA GLN A 343 0.83 -0.64 -9.20
C GLN A 343 1.10 -0.38 -10.68
N THR A 344 0.10 -0.60 -11.53
CA THR A 344 0.25 -0.36 -12.98
C THR A 344 0.49 1.12 -13.30
N ARG A 345 -0.06 2.04 -12.51
CA ARG A 345 0.17 3.49 -12.66
C ARG A 345 1.57 3.91 -12.23
N ILE A 346 2.12 3.30 -11.18
CA ILE A 346 3.51 3.54 -10.74
C ILE A 346 4.47 3.12 -11.86
N PHE A 347 4.30 1.92 -12.42
CA PHE A 347 5.11 1.49 -13.55
C PHE A 347 4.94 2.39 -14.78
N LEU A 348 3.74 2.87 -15.05
CA LEU A 348 3.49 3.81 -16.14
C LEU A 348 4.29 5.12 -15.95
N SER A 349 4.31 5.68 -14.73
CA SER A 349 5.08 6.88 -14.42
C SER A 349 6.59 6.63 -14.56
N MET A 350 7.10 5.55 -14.00
CA MET A 350 8.51 5.18 -14.12
C MET A 350 8.93 4.87 -15.58
N ALA A 351 8.03 4.28 -16.40
CA ALA A 351 8.29 4.01 -17.81
C ALA A 351 8.27 5.29 -18.66
N ARG A 352 7.41 6.26 -18.31
CA ARG A 352 7.40 7.60 -18.94
C ARG A 352 8.70 8.35 -18.68
N ASP A 353 9.28 8.19 -17.50
CA ASP A 353 10.59 8.78 -17.17
C ASP A 353 11.77 7.97 -17.73
N GLY A 354 11.52 6.82 -18.38
CA GLY A 354 12.54 5.96 -18.98
C GLY A 354 13.30 5.09 -17.98
N LEU A 355 12.87 5.03 -16.71
CA LEU A 355 13.58 4.30 -15.66
C LEU A 355 13.30 2.79 -15.68
N VAL A 356 12.16 2.37 -16.22
CA VAL A 356 11.80 0.95 -16.44
C VAL A 356 11.48 0.70 -17.92
N PRO A 357 11.47 -0.58 -18.37
CA PRO A 357 11.18 -0.90 -19.76
C PRO A 357 9.82 -0.37 -20.21
N SER A 358 9.78 0.23 -21.40
CA SER A 358 8.58 0.84 -22.00
C SER A 358 7.41 -0.13 -22.16
N VAL A 359 7.67 -1.45 -22.21
CA VAL A 359 6.64 -2.50 -22.25
C VAL A 359 5.70 -2.42 -21.05
N LEU A 360 6.22 -2.06 -19.86
CA LEU A 360 5.42 -1.94 -18.63
C LEU A 360 4.48 -0.72 -18.65
N GLY A 361 4.81 0.30 -19.45
CA GLY A 361 4.02 1.52 -19.59
C GLY A 361 3.30 1.66 -20.93
N ARG A 362 3.38 0.66 -21.84
CA ARG A 362 2.77 0.75 -23.17
C ARG A 362 1.24 0.62 -23.09
N ILE A 363 0.55 1.70 -23.41
CA ILE A 363 -0.92 1.76 -23.39
C ILE A 363 -1.45 1.12 -24.69
N SER A 364 -2.35 0.15 -24.53
CA SER A 364 -3.07 -0.47 -25.65
C SER A 364 -4.07 0.52 -26.28
N PRO A 365 -4.10 0.69 -27.61
CA PRO A 365 -5.07 1.57 -28.26
C PRO A 365 -6.55 1.14 -28.05
N ARG A 366 -6.78 -0.17 -27.90
CA ARG A 366 -8.13 -0.74 -27.75
C ARG A 366 -8.70 -0.57 -26.36
N THR A 367 -7.93 -0.92 -25.34
CA THR A 367 -8.38 -0.93 -23.93
C THR A 367 -8.04 0.35 -23.19
N ARG A 368 -7.12 1.17 -23.71
CA ARG A 368 -6.53 2.35 -23.06
C ARG A 368 -5.87 2.06 -21.72
N THR A 369 -5.39 0.82 -21.56
CA THR A 369 -4.70 0.32 -20.37
C THR A 369 -3.34 -0.25 -20.73
N PRO A 370 -2.38 -0.33 -19.79
CA PRO A 370 -1.07 -0.96 -20.00
C PRO A 370 -1.18 -2.49 -19.89
N VAL A 371 -1.85 -3.14 -20.86
CA VAL A 371 -2.17 -4.59 -20.84
C VAL A 371 -0.96 -5.45 -20.56
N ALA A 372 0.16 -5.24 -21.27
CA ALA A 372 1.37 -6.04 -21.07
C ALA A 372 1.93 -5.87 -19.65
N GLY A 373 1.98 -4.64 -19.14
CA GLY A 373 2.40 -4.36 -17.77
C GLY A 373 1.50 -5.04 -16.74
N THR A 374 0.16 -4.94 -16.93
CA THR A 374 -0.82 -5.57 -16.05
C THR A 374 -0.66 -7.09 -16.00
N LEU A 375 -0.49 -7.76 -17.14
CA LEU A 375 -0.30 -9.21 -17.21
C LEU A 375 1.03 -9.67 -16.59
N ILE A 376 2.12 -8.95 -16.86
CA ILE A 376 3.44 -9.28 -16.28
C ILE A 376 3.41 -9.14 -14.76
N VAL A 377 2.89 -8.02 -14.27
CA VAL A 377 2.83 -7.74 -12.82
C VAL A 377 1.85 -8.69 -12.15
N GLY A 378 0.64 -8.85 -12.68
CA GLY A 378 -0.36 -9.76 -12.12
C GLY A 378 0.12 -11.21 -12.08
N GLY A 379 0.80 -11.68 -13.13
CA GLY A 379 1.40 -13.02 -13.15
C GLY A 379 2.51 -13.17 -12.10
N ALA A 380 3.40 -12.20 -11.96
CA ALA A 380 4.45 -12.22 -10.94
C ALA A 380 3.86 -12.21 -9.52
N VAL A 381 2.86 -11.37 -9.27
CA VAL A 381 2.16 -11.29 -7.98
C VAL A 381 1.40 -12.58 -7.67
N ALA A 382 0.76 -13.20 -8.66
CA ALA A 382 0.07 -14.48 -8.48
C ALA A 382 1.03 -15.60 -8.06
N VAL A 383 2.23 -15.65 -8.69
CA VAL A 383 3.30 -16.59 -8.28
C VAL A 383 3.76 -16.28 -6.85
N THR A 384 3.96 -15.02 -6.51
CA THR A 384 4.35 -14.60 -5.15
C THR A 384 3.30 -15.03 -4.13
N ALA A 385 2.01 -14.81 -4.39
CA ALA A 385 0.90 -15.20 -3.53
C ALA A 385 0.75 -16.73 -3.40
N ALA A 386 1.13 -17.49 -4.43
CA ALA A 386 1.07 -18.95 -4.40
C ALA A 386 2.10 -19.58 -3.45
N PHE A 387 3.30 -18.99 -3.31
CA PHE A 387 4.44 -19.68 -2.69
C PHE A 387 4.97 -19.03 -1.42
N ILE A 388 4.60 -17.79 -1.10
CA ILE A 388 5.14 -17.06 0.06
C ILE A 388 4.07 -16.91 1.15
N PRO A 389 4.39 -17.23 2.42
CA PRO A 389 3.44 -17.13 3.53
C PRO A 389 3.11 -15.67 3.87
N LEU A 390 1.90 -15.47 4.42
CA LEU A 390 1.35 -14.14 4.72
C LEU A 390 2.27 -13.29 5.61
N GLY A 391 2.85 -13.87 6.66
CA GLY A 391 3.71 -13.13 7.59
C GLY A 391 4.93 -12.53 6.90
N ALA A 392 5.60 -13.32 6.03
CA ALA A 392 6.76 -12.84 5.26
C ALA A 392 6.37 -11.75 4.26
N LEU A 393 5.19 -11.88 3.63
CA LEU A 393 4.66 -10.86 2.70
C LEU A 393 4.33 -9.56 3.43
N ALA A 394 3.68 -9.65 4.60
CA ALA A 394 3.34 -8.49 5.42
C ALA A 394 4.58 -7.74 5.91
N ASP A 395 5.59 -8.47 6.39
CA ASP A 395 6.85 -7.88 6.85
C ASP A 395 7.64 -7.24 5.70
N ALA A 396 7.71 -7.90 4.52
CA ALA A 396 8.37 -7.35 3.33
C ALA A 396 7.66 -6.10 2.80
N THR A 397 6.33 -6.07 2.84
CA THR A 397 5.57 -4.88 2.48
C THR A 397 5.84 -3.75 3.48
N SER A 398 5.79 -4.04 4.78
CA SER A 398 6.00 -3.05 5.84
C SER A 398 7.37 -2.39 5.75
N ILE A 399 8.46 -3.14 5.53
CA ILE A 399 9.80 -2.54 5.45
C ILE A 399 9.94 -1.62 4.23
N GLY A 400 9.39 -2.01 3.07
CA GLY A 400 9.39 -1.20 1.85
C GLY A 400 8.63 0.11 2.02
N THR A 401 7.43 0.04 2.59
CA THR A 401 6.57 1.20 2.84
C THR A 401 7.17 2.14 3.88
N LEU A 402 7.64 1.60 5.02
CA LEU A 402 8.30 2.40 6.05
C LEU A 402 9.52 3.15 5.50
N PHE A 403 10.29 2.51 4.63
CA PHE A 403 11.44 3.13 3.98
C PHE A 403 10.99 4.27 3.04
N ALA A 404 9.96 4.05 2.20
CA ALA A 404 9.41 5.08 1.33
C ALA A 404 8.84 6.26 2.14
N PHE A 405 8.13 6.00 3.23
CA PHE A 405 7.57 7.04 4.10
C PHE A 405 8.66 7.83 4.83
N ALA A 406 9.72 7.17 5.27
CA ALA A 406 10.90 7.86 5.82
C ALA A 406 11.47 8.87 4.81
N LEU A 407 11.57 8.50 3.53
CA LEU A 407 12.02 9.40 2.47
C LEU A 407 11.04 10.57 2.24
N VAL A 408 9.74 10.35 2.30
CA VAL A 408 8.74 11.43 2.16
C VAL A 408 8.83 12.43 3.32
N ASN A 409 9.04 11.96 4.56
CA ASN A 409 9.28 12.83 5.70
C ASN A 409 10.52 13.73 5.49
N LEU A 410 11.60 13.19 4.95
CA LEU A 410 12.80 13.98 4.60
C LEU A 410 12.54 14.93 3.42
N ALA A 411 11.73 14.49 2.43
CA ALA A 411 11.39 15.31 1.27
C ALA A 411 10.65 16.60 1.65
N VAL A 412 9.74 16.55 2.63
CA VAL A 412 9.06 17.76 3.16
C VAL A 412 10.06 18.72 3.77
N ILE A 413 11.03 18.24 4.56
CA ILE A 413 12.06 19.07 5.18
C ILE A 413 12.91 19.74 4.09
N TRP A 414 13.30 18.96 3.08
CA TRP A 414 14.05 19.45 1.95
C TRP A 414 13.27 20.53 1.18
N LEU A 415 11.98 20.25 0.86
CA LEU A 415 11.12 21.16 0.08
C LEU A 415 10.94 22.51 0.79
N ARG A 416 10.74 22.52 2.10
CA ARG A 416 10.58 23.76 2.86
C ARG A 416 11.84 24.59 2.93
N ARG A 417 13.01 23.95 2.96
CA ARG A 417 14.31 24.66 2.99
C ARG A 417 14.71 25.22 1.64
N ASN A 418 14.46 24.47 0.56
CA ASN A 418 14.99 24.80 -0.77
C ASN A 418 13.96 25.48 -1.69
N ARG A 419 12.69 25.40 -1.36
CA ARG A 419 11.58 25.99 -2.14
C ARG A 419 10.56 26.66 -1.21
N PRO A 420 10.98 27.68 -0.44
CA PRO A 420 10.10 28.40 0.49
C PRO A 420 8.96 29.13 -0.23
N GLU A 421 9.16 29.52 -1.49
CA GLU A 421 8.22 30.25 -2.34
C GLU A 421 6.99 29.45 -2.81
N LEU A 422 7.05 28.13 -2.72
CA LEU A 422 5.92 27.29 -3.15
C LEU A 422 4.70 27.53 -2.27
N GLU A 423 3.56 27.78 -2.91
CA GLU A 423 2.27 27.80 -2.24
C GLU A 423 1.94 26.44 -1.67
N ARG A 424 1.65 26.39 -0.37
CA ARG A 424 1.24 25.19 0.35
C ARG A 424 -0.16 25.40 0.91
N THR A 425 -1.11 24.67 0.37
CA THR A 425 -2.49 24.67 0.85
C THR A 425 -2.64 23.93 2.18
N PHE A 426 -1.75 22.96 2.42
CA PHE A 426 -1.58 22.28 3.70
C PHE A 426 -0.13 22.41 4.16
N ARG A 427 0.07 22.67 5.45
CA ARG A 427 1.39 22.73 6.09
C ARG A 427 1.42 21.78 7.26
N VAL A 428 2.39 20.87 7.29
CA VAL A 428 2.61 20.00 8.44
C VAL A 428 2.77 20.86 9.70
N PRO A 429 1.98 20.59 10.76
CA PRO A 429 2.10 21.31 12.02
C PRO A 429 3.45 21.04 12.70
N LEU A 430 3.85 21.90 13.63
CA LEU A 430 5.08 21.75 14.43
C LEU A 430 6.34 21.40 13.61
N TYR A 431 6.48 21.98 12.43
CA TYR A 431 7.68 21.79 11.61
C TYR A 431 8.93 22.33 12.32
N PRO A 432 10.10 21.64 12.30
CA PRO A 432 10.37 20.35 11.61
C PRO A 432 10.12 19.10 12.47
N VAL A 433 9.53 19.26 13.65
CA VAL A 433 9.41 18.18 14.64
C VAL A 433 8.58 17.00 14.11
N VAL A 434 7.40 17.26 13.53
CA VAL A 434 6.52 16.20 13.03
C VAL A 434 7.17 15.38 11.92
N PRO A 435 7.76 15.94 10.86
CA PRO A 435 8.49 15.14 9.87
C PRO A 435 9.67 14.37 10.45
N LEU A 436 10.41 14.94 11.42
CA LEU A 436 11.52 14.24 12.08
C LEU A 436 11.02 13.08 12.94
N LEU A 437 9.92 13.23 13.68
CA LEU A 437 9.28 12.16 14.43
C LEU A 437 8.72 11.10 13.48
N GLY A 438 8.11 11.48 12.36
CA GLY A 438 7.67 10.56 11.32
C GLY A 438 8.82 9.74 10.75
N PHE A 439 9.95 10.36 10.46
CA PHE A 439 11.16 9.64 10.06
C PHE A 439 11.66 8.70 11.15
N ALA A 440 11.77 9.17 12.39
CA ALA A 440 12.28 8.39 13.51
C ALA A 440 11.38 7.18 13.82
N THR A 441 10.06 7.35 13.79
CA THR A 441 9.10 6.25 14.02
C THR A 441 9.14 5.23 12.88
N CYS A 442 9.27 5.64 11.62
CA CYS A 442 9.49 4.71 10.52
C CYS A 442 10.77 3.89 10.72
N VAL A 443 11.88 4.52 11.07
CA VAL A 443 13.15 3.82 11.34
C VAL A 443 13.02 2.89 12.54
N LEU A 444 12.37 3.33 13.62
CA LEU A 444 12.12 2.50 14.80
C LEU A 444 11.38 1.22 14.44
N LEU A 445 10.27 1.34 13.70
CA LEU A 445 9.49 0.18 13.28
C LEU A 445 10.28 -0.72 12.31
N MET A 446 11.10 -0.17 11.42
CA MET A 446 11.98 -0.96 10.55
C MET A 446 12.99 -1.78 11.35
N VAL A 447 13.61 -1.19 12.37
CA VAL A 447 14.64 -1.87 13.20
C VAL A 447 14.05 -3.04 13.99
N THR A 448 12.76 -2.98 14.36
CA THR A 448 12.08 -4.06 15.09
C THR A 448 11.61 -5.20 14.18
N LEU A 449 11.69 -5.06 12.85
CA LEU A 449 11.47 -6.17 11.91
C LEU A 449 12.64 -7.15 11.96
N GLY A 450 12.33 -8.44 11.79
CA GLY A 450 13.31 -9.53 11.90
C GLY A 450 14.47 -9.45 10.88
N GLY A 451 15.60 -10.07 11.21
CA GLY A 451 16.80 -10.08 10.34
C GLY A 451 16.56 -10.70 8.96
N THR A 452 15.65 -11.67 8.86
CA THR A 452 15.24 -12.27 7.58
C THR A 452 14.55 -11.25 6.67
N THR A 453 13.72 -10.38 7.23
CA THR A 453 13.07 -9.28 6.50
C THR A 453 14.09 -8.28 5.98
N TRP A 454 15.07 -7.90 6.80
CA TRP A 454 16.17 -7.04 6.39
C TRP A 454 17.03 -7.66 5.30
N ALA A 455 17.32 -8.97 5.38
CA ALA A 455 18.07 -9.67 4.34
C ALA A 455 17.29 -9.69 3.01
N ALA A 456 16.00 -10.01 3.04
CA ALA A 456 15.14 -9.97 1.86
C ALA A 456 15.06 -8.56 1.26
N PHE A 457 14.93 -7.52 2.09
CA PHE A 457 14.93 -6.13 1.66
C PHE A 457 16.27 -5.71 1.04
N ALA A 458 17.39 -6.12 1.63
CA ALA A 458 18.73 -5.85 1.08
C ALA A 458 18.91 -6.51 -0.31
N VAL A 459 18.45 -7.75 -0.48
CA VAL A 459 18.46 -8.43 -1.79
C VAL A 459 17.59 -7.68 -2.79
N TRP A 460 16.36 -7.30 -2.40
CA TRP A 460 15.46 -6.51 -3.25
C TRP A 460 16.11 -5.18 -3.69
N MET A 461 16.71 -4.46 -2.75
CA MET A 461 17.41 -3.20 -3.04
C MET A 461 18.62 -3.42 -3.95
N GLY A 462 19.38 -4.51 -3.74
CA GLY A 462 20.49 -4.90 -4.61
C GLY A 462 20.04 -5.14 -6.06
N VAL A 463 18.92 -5.86 -6.25
CA VAL A 463 18.28 -6.04 -7.56
C VAL A 463 17.88 -4.69 -8.15
N GLY A 464 17.27 -3.80 -7.35
CA GLY A 464 16.89 -2.46 -7.79
C GLY A 464 18.08 -1.63 -8.27
N VAL A 465 19.18 -1.64 -7.53
CA VAL A 465 20.42 -0.95 -7.91
C VAL A 465 20.97 -1.53 -9.22
N ALA A 466 20.96 -2.85 -9.38
CA ALA A 466 21.39 -3.50 -10.62
C ALA A 466 20.51 -3.11 -11.81
N VAL A 467 19.19 -3.13 -11.67
CA VAL A 467 18.25 -2.71 -12.73
C VAL A 467 18.47 -1.23 -13.09
N TYR A 468 18.66 -0.36 -12.12
CA TYR A 468 18.98 1.05 -12.38
C TYR A 468 20.29 1.21 -13.14
N ALA A 469 21.35 0.56 -12.70
CA ALA A 469 22.68 0.67 -13.31
C ALA A 469 22.71 0.13 -14.75
N LEU A 470 22.02 -0.98 -15.00
CA LEU A 470 22.00 -1.64 -16.30
C LEU A 470 21.02 -0.99 -17.28
N TYR A 471 19.85 -0.57 -16.81
CA TYR A 471 18.78 -0.06 -17.66
C TYR A 471 18.47 1.41 -17.38
N GLY A 472 17.98 1.77 -16.16
CA GLY A 472 17.44 3.09 -15.83
C GLY A 472 18.39 4.22 -16.12
N ARG A 473 19.66 4.11 -15.70
CA ARG A 473 20.71 5.11 -15.95
C ARG A 473 20.90 5.42 -17.45
N ARG A 474 20.72 4.43 -18.32
CA ARG A 474 20.95 4.59 -19.76
C ARG A 474 19.75 5.15 -20.51
N HIS A 475 18.56 5.00 -19.97
CA HIS A 475 17.28 5.31 -20.62
C HIS A 475 16.54 6.48 -19.99
N SER A 476 17.02 7.00 -18.85
CA SER A 476 16.41 8.17 -18.18
C SER A 476 16.21 9.33 -19.14
N LEU A 477 14.96 9.79 -19.28
CA LEU A 477 14.60 10.89 -20.18
C LEU A 477 14.98 12.25 -19.60
N VAL A 478 14.95 12.40 -18.27
CA VAL A 478 15.39 13.64 -17.58
C VAL A 478 16.91 13.83 -17.72
N ALA A 479 17.66 12.75 -17.92
CA ALA A 479 19.10 12.81 -18.20
C ALA A 479 19.43 13.19 -19.64
N ARG A 480 18.48 13.13 -20.56
CA ARG A 480 18.67 13.42 -22.00
C ARG A 480 18.21 14.82 -22.41
N GLY A 481 17.41 15.50 -21.59
CA GLY A 481 16.91 16.85 -21.78
C GLY A 481 17.71 17.88 -20.99
#